data_f91d1a18942e6f3edc22acd6ccccff87
#
_entry.id   f91d1a18942e6f3edc22acd6ccccff87
#
_cell.length_a   1.000
_cell.length_b   1.000
_cell.length_c   1.000
_cell.angle_alpha   90.00
_cell.angle_beta   90.00
_cell.angle_gamma   90.00
#
_symmetry.space_group_name_H-M   'P 1'
#
loop_
_entity.id
_entity.type
_entity.pdbx_description
1 polymer ?
#
loop_
_entity_poly.entity_id
_entity_poly.type
_entity_poly.pdbx_seq_one_letter_code
_entity_poly.pdbx_strand_id
1 'polypeptide(L)'
;DNCLLTINTFTAGNDKRQFITGNRCEKGLERHKLKDTKTVDGSNKENTGVEESSIELPNLFDWKYKRLFNYYVPLKPEDAPMGSVGIPRVLNMYENYPLWFTVFTKLGFQVKLSPRSNKMIYERGIDSIPSESVCYPAKISHGHIESLLKMGCKFIFYPCIPYEKQEDAGAGNHYNCPVVTSYPEVLKHNLDNVINSKDLLFLN
;
A
#
# COMPACT_ATOMS: atom_id res chain seq x y z
N ASP A 1 -19.24 -13.79 11.58
CA ASP A 1 -18.68 -13.98 10.24
C ASP A 1 -18.07 -15.39 10.17
N ASN A 2 -18.65 -16.26 9.33
CA ASN A 2 -18.20 -17.66 9.16
C ASN A 2 -17.12 -17.74 8.07
N CYS A 3 -16.00 -17.01 8.21
CA CYS A 3 -14.88 -17.14 7.30
C CYS A 3 -14.08 -18.40 7.63
N LEU A 4 -13.89 -19.27 6.64
CA LEU A 4 -12.98 -20.41 6.75
C LEU A 4 -11.54 -19.89 6.73
N LEU A 5 -10.82 -20.11 7.82
CA LEU A 5 -9.39 -19.79 7.94
C LEU A 5 -8.60 -21.09 7.97
N THR A 6 -7.51 -21.12 7.22
CA THR A 6 -6.53 -22.22 7.26
C THR A 6 -5.32 -21.77 8.07
N ILE A 7 -5.00 -22.51 9.12
CA ILE A 7 -3.80 -22.26 9.94
C ILE A 7 -2.74 -23.29 9.53
N ASN A 8 -1.70 -22.83 8.87
CA ASN A 8 -0.56 -23.65 8.50
C ASN A 8 0.51 -23.54 9.60
N THR A 9 0.89 -24.68 10.16
CA THR A 9 1.96 -24.74 11.16
C THR A 9 3.21 -25.33 10.52
N PHE A 10 4.29 -24.57 10.53
CA PHE A 10 5.59 -25.01 10.06
C PHE A 10 6.48 -25.27 11.28
N THR A 11 7.14 -26.41 11.27
CA THR A 11 8.06 -26.83 12.34
C THR A 11 9.47 -26.97 11.76
N ALA A 12 10.43 -26.25 12.32
CA ALA A 12 11.84 -26.36 11.97
C ALA A 12 12.64 -26.57 13.26
N GLY A 13 13.03 -27.82 13.53
CA GLY A 13 13.62 -28.19 14.81
C GLY A 13 12.64 -27.94 15.97
N ASN A 14 13.03 -27.11 16.94
CA ASN A 14 12.21 -26.75 18.09
C ASN A 14 11.31 -25.51 17.83
N ASP A 15 11.44 -24.89 16.68
CA ASP A 15 10.71 -23.67 16.34
C ASP A 15 9.41 -24.01 15.62
N LYS A 16 8.26 -23.48 16.11
CA LYS A 16 6.94 -23.63 15.51
C LYS A 16 6.43 -22.27 15.10
N ARG A 17 6.16 -22.07 13.81
CA ARG A 17 5.54 -20.85 13.28
C ARG A 17 4.20 -21.17 12.66
N GLN A 18 3.20 -20.34 12.97
CA GLN A 18 1.86 -20.48 12.42
C GLN A 18 1.57 -19.32 11.47
N PHE A 19 1.01 -19.65 10.33
CA PHE A 19 0.56 -18.68 9.33
C PHE A 19 -0.92 -18.90 9.05
N ILE A 20 -1.68 -17.82 9.01
CA ILE A 20 -3.11 -17.86 8.68
C ILE A 20 -3.27 -17.50 7.21
N THR A 21 -3.97 -18.37 6.46
CA THR A 21 -4.34 -18.15 5.07
C THR A 21 -5.86 -18.24 4.90
N GLY A 22 -6.38 -17.68 3.79
CA GLY A 22 -7.81 -17.68 3.50
C GLY A 22 -8.59 -16.57 4.21
N ASN A 23 -7.92 -15.66 4.96
CA ASN A 23 -8.55 -14.50 5.53
C ASN A 23 -8.89 -13.48 4.43
N ARG A 24 -10.16 -13.06 4.39
CA ARG A 24 -10.66 -12.06 3.46
C ARG A 24 -10.77 -10.66 4.06
N CYS A 25 -10.40 -10.50 5.33
CA CYS A 25 -10.45 -9.24 6.08
C CYS A 25 -9.43 -9.23 7.22
N GLU A 26 -9.21 -8.05 7.83
CA GLU A 26 -8.23 -7.83 8.90
C GLU A 26 -8.52 -8.62 10.18
N LYS A 27 -9.77 -9.00 10.46
CA LYS A 27 -10.16 -9.73 11.68
C LYS A 27 -9.43 -11.06 11.85
N GLY A 28 -9.02 -11.69 10.72
CA GLY A 28 -8.21 -12.90 10.74
C GLY A 28 -6.78 -12.63 11.24
N LEU A 29 -6.21 -11.49 10.90
CA LEU A 29 -4.86 -11.08 11.30
C LEU A 29 -4.78 -10.60 12.76
N GLU A 30 -5.83 -9.94 13.27
CA GLU A 30 -5.87 -9.44 14.65
C GLU A 30 -5.85 -10.56 15.68
N ARG A 31 -6.47 -11.71 15.39
CA ARG A 31 -6.45 -12.88 16.27
C ARG A 31 -5.06 -13.49 16.47
N HIS A 32 -4.18 -13.33 15.49
CA HIS A 32 -2.80 -13.81 15.60
C HIS A 32 -1.98 -12.93 16.55
N LYS A 33 -2.15 -11.61 16.47
CA LYS A 33 -1.46 -10.65 17.35
C LYS A 33 -1.83 -10.81 18.84
N LEU A 34 -3.07 -11.20 19.12
CA LEU A 34 -3.54 -11.40 20.50
C LEU A 34 -3.01 -12.69 21.15
N LYS A 35 -2.52 -13.66 20.38
CA LYS A 35 -1.91 -14.88 20.92
C LYS A 35 -0.42 -14.70 21.21
N ASP A 36 0.27 -13.88 20.43
CA ASP A 36 1.70 -13.60 20.64
C ASP A 36 2.00 -12.71 21.86
N THR A 37 0.97 -12.02 22.39
CA THR A 37 1.10 -11.16 23.59
C THR A 37 0.78 -11.87 24.91
N LYS A 38 0.40 -13.16 24.91
CA LYS A 38 0.01 -13.90 26.13
C LYS A 38 0.98 -14.99 26.60
N THR A 39 2.24 -14.98 26.12
CA THR A 39 3.27 -15.84 26.69
C THR A 39 4.42 -15.01 27.26
N VAL A 40 4.08 -14.15 28.22
CA VAL A 40 5.05 -13.70 29.21
C VAL A 40 4.54 -14.22 30.55
N ASP A 41 4.80 -15.47 30.81
CA ASP A 41 4.75 -15.99 32.17
C ASP A 41 6.13 -16.49 32.55
N GLY A 42 6.55 -15.99 33.71
CA GLY A 42 7.92 -16.15 34.19
C GLY A 42 8.26 -17.60 34.51
N SER A 43 9.31 -18.08 33.88
CA SER A 43 10.15 -19.11 34.50
C SER A 43 11.59 -18.94 33.97
N ASN A 44 12.49 -18.65 34.91
CA ASN A 44 13.93 -18.68 34.74
C ASN A 44 14.36 -19.94 33.99
N LYS A 45 15.03 -19.79 32.84
CA LYS A 45 15.90 -20.81 32.30
C LYS A 45 17.29 -20.23 32.13
N GLU A 46 18.19 -20.93 32.82
CA GLU A 46 19.62 -20.73 32.85
C GLU A 46 20.23 -20.60 31.45
N ASN A 47 21.13 -19.65 31.32
CA ASN A 47 22.06 -19.50 30.20
C ASN A 47 22.89 -20.76 29.99
N THR A 48 22.63 -21.51 28.94
CA THR A 48 23.67 -22.30 28.29
C THR A 48 23.99 -21.63 26.96
N GLY A 49 25.12 -20.95 26.93
CA GLY A 49 25.60 -20.23 25.77
C GLY A 49 25.89 -21.15 24.61
N VAL A 50 25.09 -21.04 23.60
CA VAL A 50 25.49 -21.23 22.19
C VAL A 50 24.84 -20.05 21.49
N GLU A 51 25.58 -19.01 21.19
CA GLU A 51 25.23 -17.99 20.23
C GLU A 51 25.16 -18.64 18.84
N GLU A 52 24.06 -19.30 18.51
CA GLU A 52 23.70 -19.49 17.12
C GLU A 52 23.36 -18.11 16.59
N SER A 53 24.29 -17.49 15.90
CA SER A 53 24.04 -16.33 15.05
C SER A 53 22.99 -16.76 14.01
N SER A 54 21.72 -16.64 14.35
CA SER A 54 20.63 -16.78 13.39
C SER A 54 20.86 -15.70 12.35
N ILE A 55 21.30 -16.08 11.16
CA ILE A 55 21.36 -15.21 10.00
C ILE A 55 19.91 -14.79 9.74
N GLU A 56 19.54 -13.61 10.23
CA GLU A 56 18.22 -13.04 9.99
C GLU A 56 18.12 -12.68 8.51
N LEU A 57 17.39 -13.49 7.76
CA LEU A 57 17.19 -13.25 6.33
C LEU A 57 16.47 -11.91 6.14
N PRO A 58 16.96 -11.05 5.23
CA PRO A 58 16.35 -9.74 5.00
C PRO A 58 14.95 -9.89 4.43
N ASN A 59 14.01 -9.09 4.95
CA ASN A 59 12.66 -9.00 4.39
C ASN A 59 12.70 -8.20 3.08
N LEU A 60 12.71 -8.90 1.95
CA LEU A 60 12.82 -8.28 0.63
C LEU A 60 11.59 -7.44 0.26
N PHE A 61 10.39 -7.75 0.78
CA PHE A 61 9.20 -6.93 0.58
C PHE A 61 9.33 -5.57 1.29
N ASP A 62 9.80 -5.57 2.53
CA ASP A 62 10.04 -4.33 3.27
C ASP A 62 11.18 -3.52 2.63
N TRP A 63 12.24 -4.19 2.17
CA TRP A 63 13.32 -3.57 1.42
C TRP A 63 12.80 -2.92 0.12
N LYS A 64 12.02 -3.65 -0.69
CA LYS A 64 11.41 -3.13 -1.93
C LYS A 64 10.55 -1.91 -1.64
N TYR A 65 9.69 -1.98 -0.61
CA TYR A 65 8.84 -0.87 -0.20
C TYR A 65 9.67 0.39 0.16
N LYS A 66 10.69 0.22 0.98
CA LYS A 66 11.60 1.33 1.36
C LYS A 66 12.34 1.88 0.16
N ARG A 67 12.81 1.01 -0.72
CA ARG A 67 13.52 1.42 -1.95
C ARG A 67 12.63 2.21 -2.90
N LEU A 68 11.35 1.85 -3.03
CA LEU A 68 10.40 2.54 -3.89
C LEU A 68 9.96 3.90 -3.33
N PHE A 69 9.66 3.97 -2.04
CA PHE A 69 8.98 5.15 -1.49
C PHE A 69 9.83 6.03 -0.57
N ASN A 70 10.86 5.49 0.08
CA ASN A 70 11.69 6.26 1.01
C ASN A 70 13.02 6.71 0.40
N TYR A 71 13.35 6.22 -0.77
CA TYR A 71 14.61 6.58 -1.46
C TYR A 71 14.55 8.00 -2.06
N TYR A 72 13.38 8.40 -2.52
CA TYR A 72 13.19 9.66 -3.22
C TYR A 72 12.84 10.79 -2.26
N VAL A 73 13.64 11.87 -2.29
CA VAL A 73 13.43 13.05 -1.44
C VAL A 73 12.67 14.11 -2.23
N PRO A 74 11.44 14.47 -1.82
CA PRO A 74 10.67 15.50 -2.52
C PRO A 74 11.32 16.89 -2.40
N LEU A 75 11.03 17.77 -3.37
CA LEU A 75 11.41 19.17 -3.29
C LEU A 75 10.78 19.80 -2.04
N LYS A 76 11.49 20.77 -1.46
CA LYS A 76 10.91 21.62 -0.42
C LYS A 76 9.88 22.56 -1.06
N PRO A 77 8.92 23.10 -0.28
CA PRO A 77 7.92 24.02 -0.82
C PRO A 77 8.53 25.24 -1.54
N GLU A 78 9.62 25.77 -1.01
CA GLU A 78 10.35 26.91 -1.57
C GLU A 78 11.04 26.60 -2.90
N ASP A 79 11.38 25.33 -3.15
CA ASP A 79 12.04 24.85 -4.37
C ASP A 79 11.05 24.29 -5.40
N ALA A 80 9.75 24.39 -5.13
CA ALA A 80 8.69 23.83 -5.95
C ALA A 80 7.78 24.93 -6.55
N PRO A 81 8.21 25.64 -7.60
CA PRO A 81 7.46 26.75 -8.18
C PRO A 81 6.11 26.36 -8.75
N MET A 82 5.93 25.09 -9.11
CA MET A 82 4.65 24.57 -9.63
C MET A 82 3.70 24.11 -8.52
N GLY A 83 4.09 24.24 -7.26
CA GLY A 83 3.30 23.78 -6.12
C GLY A 83 3.46 22.29 -5.82
N SER A 84 2.40 21.64 -5.32
CA SER A 84 2.47 20.23 -4.94
C SER A 84 1.54 19.35 -5.75
N VAL A 85 1.99 18.11 -6.02
CA VAL A 85 1.20 17.03 -6.62
C VAL A 85 1.09 15.86 -5.66
N GLY A 86 -0.13 15.38 -5.43
CA GLY A 86 -0.42 14.20 -4.62
C GLY A 86 -0.36 12.93 -5.47
N ILE A 87 0.38 11.91 -5.02
CA ILE A 87 0.43 10.59 -5.64
C ILE A 87 -0.03 9.55 -4.61
N PRO A 88 -1.08 8.75 -4.90
CA PRO A 88 -1.52 7.70 -4.00
C PRO A 88 -0.58 6.48 -4.06
N ARG A 89 -0.33 5.83 -2.91
CA ARG A 89 0.47 4.58 -2.82
C ARG A 89 -0.43 3.38 -3.06
N VAL A 90 -0.92 3.21 -4.26
CA VAL A 90 -1.92 2.18 -4.56
C VAL A 90 -1.64 1.50 -5.90
N LEU A 91 -2.06 0.23 -6.00
CA LEU A 91 -2.05 -0.54 -7.24
C LEU A 91 -0.73 -0.38 -8.04
N ASN A 92 -0.80 -0.04 -9.31
CA ASN A 92 0.35 0.12 -10.20
C ASN A 92 1.28 1.29 -9.84
N MET A 93 0.86 2.22 -8.99
CA MET A 93 1.75 3.27 -8.51
C MET A 93 2.93 2.73 -7.68
N TYR A 94 2.85 1.48 -7.20
CA TYR A 94 4.01 0.81 -6.59
C TYR A 94 5.16 0.60 -7.58
N GLU A 95 4.84 0.24 -8.83
CA GLU A 95 5.87 0.02 -9.86
C GLU A 95 6.28 1.34 -10.54
N ASN A 96 5.34 2.23 -10.79
CA ASN A 96 5.53 3.43 -11.59
C ASN A 96 5.94 4.68 -10.78
N TYR A 97 5.95 4.61 -9.44
CA TYR A 97 6.29 5.77 -8.61
C TYR A 97 7.65 6.41 -8.94
N PRO A 98 8.75 5.66 -9.14
CA PRO A 98 10.05 6.25 -9.47
C PRO A 98 10.02 7.11 -10.73
N LEU A 99 9.30 6.66 -11.77
CA LEU A 99 9.09 7.41 -13.00
C LEU A 99 8.37 8.72 -12.73
N TRP A 100 7.19 8.66 -12.12
CA TRP A 100 6.35 9.82 -11.89
C TRP A 100 6.95 10.80 -10.88
N PHE A 101 7.62 10.29 -9.85
CA PHE A 101 8.39 11.14 -8.94
C PHE A 101 9.43 11.97 -9.72
N THR A 102 10.20 11.33 -10.59
CA THR A 102 11.23 11.99 -11.38
C THR A 102 10.64 13.02 -12.33
N VAL A 103 9.56 12.68 -13.03
CA VAL A 103 8.86 13.59 -13.95
C VAL A 103 8.37 14.83 -13.20
N PHE A 104 7.59 14.67 -12.14
CA PHE A 104 7.02 15.81 -11.41
C PHE A 104 8.07 16.65 -10.71
N THR A 105 9.12 16.03 -10.16
CA THR A 105 10.24 16.77 -9.57
C THR A 105 10.98 17.61 -10.61
N LYS A 106 11.20 17.06 -11.81
CA LYS A 106 11.84 17.82 -12.93
C LYS A 106 10.96 18.94 -13.47
N LEU A 107 9.64 18.80 -13.38
CA LEU A 107 8.68 19.84 -13.71
C LEU A 107 8.53 20.91 -12.61
N GLY A 108 9.23 20.78 -11.47
CA GLY A 108 9.20 21.74 -10.38
C GLY A 108 8.05 21.56 -9.40
N PHE A 109 7.47 20.36 -9.31
CA PHE A 109 6.46 20.03 -8.29
C PHE A 109 7.08 19.38 -7.05
N GLN A 110 6.55 19.74 -5.88
CA GLN A 110 6.74 18.94 -4.67
C GLN A 110 5.84 17.71 -4.73
N VAL A 111 6.41 16.51 -4.79
CA VAL A 111 5.64 15.28 -4.77
C VAL A 111 5.24 14.94 -3.33
N LYS A 112 3.94 14.82 -3.09
CA LYS A 112 3.36 14.37 -1.81
C LYS A 112 2.79 12.96 -1.98
N LEU A 113 3.28 12.02 -1.18
CA LEU A 113 2.74 10.67 -1.15
C LEU A 113 1.64 10.54 -0.10
N SER A 114 0.61 9.76 -0.39
CA SER A 114 -0.33 9.34 0.64
C SER A 114 0.37 8.50 1.72
N PRO A 115 -0.14 8.44 2.96
CA PRO A 115 0.47 7.64 4.03
C PRO A 115 0.57 6.15 3.67
N ARG A 116 1.34 5.38 4.44
CA ARG A 116 1.38 3.92 4.30
C ARG A 116 0.01 3.32 4.60
N SER A 117 -0.40 2.33 3.78
CA SER A 117 -1.65 1.59 3.95
C SER A 117 -1.78 0.98 5.34
N ASN A 118 -2.90 1.20 5.97
CA ASN A 118 -3.29 0.62 7.25
C ASN A 118 -4.82 0.65 7.40
N LYS A 119 -5.34 0.12 8.51
CA LYS A 119 -6.77 0.06 8.78
C LYS A 119 -7.44 1.44 8.77
N MET A 120 -6.80 2.46 9.36
CA MET A 120 -7.36 3.83 9.38
C MET A 120 -7.49 4.44 7.97
N ILE A 121 -6.57 4.12 7.07
CA ILE A 121 -6.67 4.55 5.66
C ILE A 121 -7.86 3.88 4.99
N TYR A 122 -8.07 2.57 5.21
CA TYR A 122 -9.23 1.86 4.69
C TYR A 122 -10.56 2.45 5.21
N GLU A 123 -10.68 2.63 6.54
CA GLU A 123 -11.87 3.19 7.18
C GLU A 123 -12.19 4.60 6.70
N ARG A 124 -11.19 5.40 6.35
CA ARG A 124 -11.35 6.75 5.83
C ARG A 124 -12.08 6.81 4.49
N GLY A 125 -11.95 5.79 3.67
CA GLY A 125 -12.54 5.75 2.33
C GLY A 125 -13.73 4.81 2.20
N ILE A 126 -14.14 4.14 3.29
CA ILE A 126 -15.12 3.03 3.22
C ILE A 126 -16.48 3.46 2.65
N ASP A 127 -16.94 4.65 2.98
CA ASP A 127 -18.28 5.13 2.59
C ASP A 127 -18.41 5.42 1.09
N SER A 128 -17.28 5.61 0.40
CA SER A 128 -17.24 5.90 -1.04
C SER A 128 -17.01 4.67 -1.91
N ILE A 129 -16.85 3.48 -1.32
CA ILE A 129 -16.62 2.25 -2.06
C ILE A 129 -17.92 1.78 -2.74
N PRO A 130 -18.00 1.78 -4.09
CA PRO A 130 -19.26 1.52 -4.79
C PRO A 130 -19.63 0.03 -4.84
N SER A 131 -18.70 -0.88 -4.57
CA SER A 131 -18.92 -2.32 -4.67
C SER A 131 -18.14 -3.12 -3.64
N GLU A 132 -18.83 -4.01 -2.95
CA GLU A 132 -18.18 -4.95 -2.02
C GLU A 132 -17.35 -6.03 -2.72
N SER A 133 -17.62 -6.31 -3.99
CA SER A 133 -16.95 -7.37 -4.75
C SER A 133 -15.56 -6.97 -5.27
N VAL A 134 -15.22 -5.67 -5.27
CA VAL A 134 -13.91 -5.21 -5.72
C VAL A 134 -12.82 -5.64 -4.73
N CYS A 135 -11.61 -5.89 -5.25
CA CYS A 135 -10.49 -6.35 -4.43
C CYS A 135 -10.04 -5.31 -3.38
N TYR A 136 -9.47 -5.79 -2.28
CA TYR A 136 -9.04 -4.92 -1.17
C TYR A 136 -8.03 -3.83 -1.58
N PRO A 137 -7.02 -4.11 -2.45
CA PRO A 137 -6.12 -3.05 -2.93
C PRO A 137 -6.84 -1.89 -3.64
N ALA A 138 -7.93 -2.17 -4.34
CA ALA A 138 -8.76 -1.12 -4.93
C ALA A 138 -9.57 -0.37 -3.87
N LYS A 139 -10.21 -1.09 -2.94
CA LYS A 139 -10.97 -0.47 -1.84
C LYS A 139 -10.15 0.54 -1.04
N ILE A 140 -8.93 0.18 -0.67
CA ILE A 140 -8.07 1.07 0.13
C ILE A 140 -7.64 2.33 -0.63
N SER A 141 -7.71 2.32 -1.97
CA SER A 141 -7.39 3.50 -2.80
C SER A 141 -8.26 4.70 -2.45
N HIS A 142 -9.52 4.50 -2.09
CA HIS A 142 -10.44 5.56 -1.64
C HIS A 142 -9.85 6.34 -0.47
N GLY A 143 -9.40 5.63 0.57
CA GLY A 143 -8.79 6.26 1.74
C GLY A 143 -7.45 6.93 1.45
N HIS A 144 -6.70 6.47 0.46
CA HIS A 144 -5.47 7.12 0.02
C HIS A 144 -5.75 8.47 -0.63
N ILE A 145 -6.77 8.56 -1.51
CA ILE A 145 -7.19 9.84 -2.10
C ILE A 145 -7.70 10.79 -1.02
N GLU A 146 -8.57 10.34 -0.12
CA GLU A 146 -9.04 11.15 1.01
C GLU A 146 -7.89 11.66 1.89
N SER A 147 -6.84 10.86 2.03
CA SER A 147 -5.65 11.28 2.79
C SER A 147 -4.89 12.40 2.09
N LEU A 148 -4.74 12.34 0.77
CA LEU A 148 -4.11 13.40 -0.02
C LEU A 148 -4.90 14.70 0.04
N LEU A 149 -6.23 14.62 -0.02
CA LEU A 149 -7.11 15.78 0.14
C LEU A 149 -6.94 16.43 1.52
N LYS A 150 -6.90 15.61 2.60
CA LYS A 150 -6.62 16.08 3.96
C LYS A 150 -5.23 16.71 4.14
N MET A 151 -4.25 16.28 3.32
CA MET A 151 -2.91 16.89 3.26
C MET A 151 -2.89 18.20 2.49
N GLY A 152 -4.04 18.66 1.99
CA GLY A 152 -4.18 19.90 1.23
C GLY A 152 -3.70 19.81 -0.21
N CYS A 153 -3.63 18.63 -0.80
CA CYS A 153 -3.29 18.48 -2.21
C CYS A 153 -4.45 18.98 -3.08
N LYS A 154 -4.19 20.00 -3.90
CA LYS A 154 -5.12 20.51 -4.91
C LYS A 154 -4.86 19.96 -6.31
N PHE A 155 -3.81 19.22 -6.49
CA PHE A 155 -3.50 18.45 -7.68
C PHE A 155 -3.20 17.01 -7.24
N ILE A 156 -3.98 16.06 -7.74
CA ILE A 156 -3.79 14.62 -7.52
C ILE A 156 -3.59 13.96 -8.87
N PHE A 157 -2.53 13.16 -8.98
CA PHE A 157 -2.20 12.41 -10.17
C PHE A 157 -2.35 10.92 -9.89
N TYR A 158 -3.27 10.29 -10.60
CA TYR A 158 -3.47 8.84 -10.56
C TYR A 158 -3.94 8.31 -11.91
N PRO A 159 -3.02 7.94 -12.82
CA PRO A 159 -3.34 7.62 -14.20
C PRO A 159 -4.01 6.25 -14.36
N CYS A 160 -4.90 6.16 -15.33
CA CYS A 160 -5.40 4.91 -15.88
C CYS A 160 -4.33 4.27 -16.76
N ILE A 161 -3.80 3.12 -16.36
CA ILE A 161 -2.72 2.45 -17.10
C ILE A 161 -3.22 1.08 -17.59
N PRO A 162 -3.57 0.94 -18.88
CA PRO A 162 -4.10 -0.31 -19.41
C PRO A 162 -3.03 -1.38 -19.60
N TYR A 163 -1.77 -0.99 -19.87
CA TYR A 163 -0.65 -1.92 -20.06
C TYR A 163 0.66 -1.30 -19.60
N GLU A 164 1.60 -2.14 -19.22
CA GLU A 164 2.96 -1.78 -18.87
C GLU A 164 3.91 -2.07 -20.06
N LYS A 165 5.13 -1.55 -20.00
CA LYS A 165 6.16 -1.89 -20.95
C LYS A 165 6.44 -3.39 -20.91
N GLN A 166 6.42 -4.04 -22.05
CA GLN A 166 6.86 -5.44 -22.16
C GLN A 166 8.38 -5.48 -21.97
N GLU A 167 8.83 -5.91 -20.81
CA GLU A 167 10.26 -5.98 -20.47
C GLU A 167 10.92 -7.25 -21.00
N ASP A 168 10.16 -8.35 -21.07
CA ASP A 168 10.60 -9.62 -21.62
C ASP A 168 9.77 -9.97 -22.86
N ALA A 169 10.44 -10.10 -24.02
CA ALA A 169 9.80 -10.48 -25.28
C ALA A 169 9.14 -11.88 -25.24
N GLY A 170 9.58 -12.76 -24.35
CA GLY A 170 8.97 -14.07 -24.11
C GLY A 170 7.73 -14.05 -23.21
N ALA A 171 7.44 -12.90 -22.55
CA ALA A 171 6.27 -12.77 -21.72
C ALA A 171 4.98 -12.70 -22.56
N GLY A 172 4.01 -13.53 -22.22
CA GLY A 172 2.75 -13.63 -22.98
C GLY A 172 1.76 -12.49 -22.73
N ASN A 173 1.96 -11.68 -21.68
CA ASN A 173 1.01 -10.64 -21.30
C ASN A 173 1.71 -9.48 -20.57
N HIS A 174 1.35 -8.25 -20.90
CA HIS A 174 1.79 -7.02 -20.25
C HIS A 174 0.63 -6.05 -19.96
N TYR A 175 -0.61 -6.54 -20.02
CA TYR A 175 -1.81 -5.77 -19.69
C TYR A 175 -2.08 -5.82 -18.20
N ASN A 176 -2.47 -4.68 -17.65
CA ASN A 176 -2.95 -4.57 -16.28
C ASN A 176 -4.35 -5.18 -16.12
N CYS A 177 -4.72 -5.57 -14.91
CA CYS A 177 -6.07 -6.02 -14.64
C CYS A 177 -7.08 -4.87 -14.85
N PRO A 178 -8.36 -5.17 -15.17
CA PRO A 178 -9.38 -4.15 -15.40
C PRO A 178 -9.52 -3.15 -14.25
N VAL A 179 -9.32 -3.58 -13.01
CA VAL A 179 -9.36 -2.69 -11.84
C VAL A 179 -8.25 -1.65 -11.90
N VAL A 180 -7.00 -2.05 -12.15
CA VAL A 180 -5.88 -1.11 -12.29
C VAL A 180 -6.15 -0.11 -13.40
N THR A 181 -6.68 -0.58 -14.53
CA THR A 181 -6.96 0.25 -15.71
C THR A 181 -8.04 1.31 -15.45
N SER A 182 -9.12 0.96 -14.73
CA SER A 182 -10.31 1.81 -14.65
C SER A 182 -10.53 2.48 -13.29
N TYR A 183 -9.83 2.06 -12.25
CA TYR A 183 -10.14 2.49 -10.89
C TYR A 183 -9.89 3.98 -10.61
N PRO A 184 -8.93 4.66 -11.26
CA PRO A 184 -8.83 6.11 -11.17
C PRO A 184 -10.11 6.84 -11.57
N GLU A 185 -10.81 6.38 -12.63
CA GLU A 185 -12.11 6.92 -13.02
C GLU A 185 -13.21 6.62 -11.97
N VAL A 186 -13.19 5.41 -11.39
CA VAL A 186 -14.12 5.06 -10.31
C VAL A 186 -13.97 6.02 -9.13
N LEU A 187 -12.74 6.28 -8.71
CA LEU A 187 -12.47 7.22 -7.61
C LEU A 187 -12.92 8.64 -7.92
N LYS A 188 -12.66 9.13 -9.13
CA LYS A 188 -13.06 10.46 -9.59
C LYS A 188 -14.56 10.68 -9.52
N HIS A 189 -15.34 9.63 -9.80
CA HIS A 189 -16.81 9.72 -9.89
C HIS A 189 -17.55 9.19 -8.65
N ASN A 190 -16.85 8.67 -7.63
CA ASN A 190 -17.48 8.14 -6.41
C ASN A 190 -17.00 8.79 -5.11
N LEU A 191 -15.98 9.64 -5.17
CA LEU A 191 -15.52 10.39 -4.01
C LEU A 191 -16.18 11.78 -3.97
N ASP A 192 -17.09 12.01 -3.03
CA ASP A 192 -17.80 13.28 -2.89
C ASP A 192 -16.85 14.48 -2.79
N ASN A 193 -15.76 14.32 -2.06
CA ASN A 193 -14.73 15.35 -1.90
C ASN A 193 -13.97 15.65 -3.20
N VAL A 194 -13.92 14.72 -4.14
CA VAL A 194 -13.35 14.93 -5.48
C VAL A 194 -14.40 15.60 -6.38
N ILE A 195 -15.62 15.08 -6.39
CA ILE A 195 -16.73 15.56 -7.24
C ILE A 195 -17.08 17.01 -6.92
N ASN A 196 -17.16 17.35 -5.64
CA ASN A 196 -17.62 18.66 -5.18
C ASN A 196 -16.51 19.72 -5.10
N SER A 197 -15.25 19.34 -5.32
CA SER A 197 -14.12 20.27 -5.23
C SER A 197 -13.89 21.01 -6.55
N LYS A 198 -14.20 22.30 -6.57
CA LYS A 198 -13.97 23.15 -7.76
C LYS A 198 -12.49 23.48 -8.02
N ASP A 199 -11.67 23.41 -6.97
CA ASP A 199 -10.25 23.78 -7.01
C ASP A 199 -9.32 22.59 -7.10
N LEU A 200 -9.86 21.38 -7.24
CA LEU A 200 -9.07 20.14 -7.33
C LEU A 200 -8.87 19.75 -8.80
N LEU A 201 -7.62 19.63 -9.20
CA LEU A 201 -7.23 18.95 -10.42
C LEU A 201 -6.99 17.47 -10.10
N PHE A 202 -7.90 16.61 -10.53
CA PHE A 202 -7.72 15.17 -10.49
C PHE A 202 -7.39 14.66 -11.90
N LEU A 203 -6.12 14.37 -12.14
CA LEU A 203 -5.61 13.89 -13.43
C LEU A 203 -5.45 12.37 -13.38
N ASN A 204 -6.20 11.68 -14.23
CA ASN A 204 -6.24 10.24 -14.35
C ASN A 204 -6.10 9.76 -15.80
#